data_12ec7b4eab76b0c42f178979296da3a6
#
_entry.id   12ec7b4eab76b0c42f178979296da3a6
#
_cell.length_a   1.000
_cell.length_b   1.000
_cell.length_c   1.000
_cell.angle_alpha   90.00
_cell.angle_beta   90.00
_cell.angle_gamma   90.00
#
_symmetry.space_group_name_H-M   'P 1'
#
loop_
_entity.id
_entity.type
_entity.pdbx_description
1 polymer ?
#
loop_
_entity_poly.entity_id
_entity_poly.type
_entity_poly.pdbx_seq_one_letter_code
_entity_poly.pdbx_strand_id
1 'polypeptide(L)'
;EADIVLPSLDAVTEEQYRKIDRPMGSIGFAEMAEGLRQFTREYQGQLWIEIMLVDGMNDSPEDIAAFKEFLGTIDYDRVYLNTPVRPPAEGFVHTSAPERIDLAARELGGISIDQLTSGSFFSEVEDPYEAILSIARRHPMNQFEVESFLEAREIPADQRQALMERLGQDPGITVVPYK
;
A
#
# COMPACT_ATOMS: atom_id res chain seq x y z
N GLU A 1 2.46 14.95 19.60
CA GLU A 1 1.18 14.36 19.17
C GLU A 1 1.16 14.36 17.65
N ALA A 2 0.61 13.31 17.02
CA ALA A 2 0.51 13.25 15.58
C ALA A 2 -0.73 14.01 15.11
N ASP A 3 -0.63 14.73 13.99
CA ASP A 3 -1.76 15.43 13.38
C ASP A 3 -2.60 14.50 12.48
N ILE A 4 -1.95 13.45 11.96
CA ILE A 4 -2.58 12.41 11.12
C ILE A 4 -2.15 11.05 11.63
N VAL A 5 -3.08 10.11 11.74
CA VAL A 5 -2.83 8.70 12.07
C VAL A 5 -3.44 7.82 10.99
N LEU A 6 -2.70 6.78 10.59
CA LEU A 6 -3.07 5.84 9.55
C LEU A 6 -3.13 4.41 10.12
N PRO A 7 -4.20 4.01 10.82
CA PRO A 7 -4.35 2.63 11.24
C PRO A 7 -4.74 1.73 10.07
N SER A 8 -4.17 0.51 10.04
CA SER A 8 -4.55 -0.52 9.08
C SER A 8 -5.78 -1.28 9.56
N LEU A 9 -6.67 -1.60 8.61
CA LEU A 9 -7.84 -2.44 8.78
C LEU A 9 -7.85 -3.48 7.64
N ASP A 10 -7.02 -4.51 7.75
CA ASP A 10 -6.81 -5.48 6.66
C ASP A 10 -7.71 -6.73 6.79
N ALA A 11 -8.54 -6.78 7.83
CA ALA A 11 -9.42 -7.90 8.12
C ALA A 11 -10.77 -7.43 8.68
N VAL A 12 -11.82 -8.21 8.42
CA VAL A 12 -13.18 -8.04 8.98
C VAL A 12 -13.67 -9.30 9.68
N THR A 13 -12.85 -10.35 9.71
CA THR A 13 -13.11 -11.62 10.41
C THR A 13 -11.88 -12.06 11.21
N GLU A 14 -12.09 -12.92 12.23
CA GLU A 14 -10.98 -13.51 12.99
C GLU A 14 -10.05 -14.33 12.10
N GLU A 15 -10.59 -15.06 11.11
CA GLU A 15 -9.80 -15.87 10.19
C GLU A 15 -8.87 -14.99 9.35
N GLN A 16 -9.40 -13.94 8.73
CA GLN A 16 -8.60 -12.96 7.96
C GLN A 16 -7.54 -12.31 8.84
N TYR A 17 -7.93 -11.85 10.04
CA TYR A 17 -7.04 -11.20 10.99
C TYR A 17 -5.85 -12.09 11.36
N ARG A 18 -6.08 -13.38 11.64
CA ARG A 18 -5.01 -14.34 11.91
C ARG A 18 -4.12 -14.60 10.70
N LYS A 19 -4.69 -14.57 9.51
CA LYS A 19 -3.99 -14.94 8.27
C LYS A 19 -3.21 -13.77 7.67
N ILE A 20 -3.78 -12.57 7.68
CA ILE A 20 -3.21 -11.36 7.08
C ILE A 20 -2.34 -10.63 8.09
N ASP A 21 -2.93 -10.19 9.20
CA ASP A 21 -2.26 -9.33 10.19
C ASP A 21 -1.29 -10.12 11.10
N ARG A 22 -1.55 -11.41 11.31
CA ARG A 22 -0.73 -12.30 12.15
C ARG A 22 -0.42 -11.72 13.52
N PRO A 23 -1.43 -11.29 14.28
CA PRO A 23 -1.24 -10.60 15.53
C PRO A 23 -0.57 -11.50 16.58
N MET A 24 -0.10 -10.87 17.67
CA MET A 24 0.28 -11.62 18.86
C MET A 24 -0.88 -12.52 19.31
N GLY A 25 -0.61 -13.77 19.64
CA GLY A 25 -1.62 -14.81 19.81
C GLY A 25 -2.75 -14.55 20.80
N SER A 26 -2.56 -13.64 21.76
CA SER A 26 -3.58 -13.24 22.74
C SER A 26 -4.58 -12.18 22.24
N ILE A 27 -4.27 -11.46 21.17
CA ILE A 27 -5.14 -10.40 20.66
C ILE A 27 -6.01 -10.95 19.53
N GLY A 28 -7.33 -10.94 19.71
CA GLY A 28 -8.30 -11.35 18.69
C GLY A 28 -8.83 -10.18 17.88
N PHE A 29 -9.48 -10.48 16.75
CA PHE A 29 -10.10 -9.47 15.89
C PHE A 29 -11.09 -8.59 16.66
N ALA A 30 -11.94 -9.19 17.51
CA ALA A 30 -12.95 -8.44 18.27
C ALA A 30 -12.32 -7.40 19.21
N GLU A 31 -11.18 -7.73 19.83
CA GLU A 31 -10.45 -6.81 20.72
C GLU A 31 -9.81 -5.67 19.92
N MET A 32 -9.17 -5.99 18.79
CA MET A 32 -8.61 -4.99 17.87
C MET A 32 -9.70 -4.05 17.34
N ALA A 33 -10.81 -4.62 16.87
CA ALA A 33 -11.94 -3.88 16.33
C ALA A 33 -12.56 -2.91 17.35
N GLU A 34 -12.73 -3.33 18.60
CA GLU A 34 -13.23 -2.45 19.66
C GLU A 34 -12.22 -1.39 20.04
N GLY A 35 -10.94 -1.75 20.09
CA GLY A 35 -9.85 -0.77 20.29
C GLY A 35 -9.84 0.32 19.21
N LEU A 36 -10.02 -0.07 17.94
CA LEU A 36 -10.10 0.89 16.85
C LEU A 36 -11.35 1.79 16.98
N ARG A 37 -12.53 1.22 17.29
CA ARG A 37 -13.75 2.02 17.53
C ARG A 37 -13.59 3.03 18.67
N GLN A 38 -12.94 2.61 19.76
CA GLN A 38 -12.67 3.52 20.87
C GLN A 38 -11.69 4.61 20.46
N PHE A 39 -10.58 4.23 19.80
CA PHE A 39 -9.56 5.16 19.35
C PHE A 39 -10.14 6.25 18.43
N THR A 40 -11.00 5.88 17.47
CA THR A 40 -11.58 6.85 16.52
C THR A 40 -12.48 7.89 17.20
N ARG A 41 -13.12 7.54 18.32
CA ARG A 41 -13.97 8.49 19.12
C ARG A 41 -13.14 9.44 19.96
N GLU A 42 -11.95 9.03 20.38
CA GLU A 42 -11.10 9.80 21.31
C GLU A 42 -10.08 10.68 20.58
N TYR A 43 -9.67 10.27 19.39
CA TYR A 43 -8.65 10.97 18.61
C TYR A 43 -9.23 12.24 17.97
N GLN A 44 -8.48 13.35 18.05
CA GLN A 44 -8.92 14.69 17.60
C GLN A 44 -8.21 15.16 16.32
N GLY A 45 -7.24 14.42 15.82
CA GLY A 45 -6.55 14.69 14.55
C GLY A 45 -7.25 14.05 13.35
N GLN A 46 -6.60 14.04 12.20
CA GLN A 46 -7.10 13.39 11.01
C GLN A 46 -6.85 11.87 11.10
N LEU A 47 -7.89 11.09 10.84
CA LEU A 47 -7.84 9.63 10.84
C LEU A 47 -8.06 9.09 9.43
N TRP A 48 -7.05 8.44 8.89
CA TRP A 48 -7.09 7.83 7.56
C TRP A 48 -6.96 6.33 7.69
N ILE A 49 -7.98 5.58 7.31
CA ILE A 49 -7.94 4.12 7.37
C ILE A 49 -7.23 3.59 6.12
N GLU A 50 -6.23 2.73 6.31
CA GLU A 50 -5.60 1.99 5.23
C GLU A 50 -6.16 0.56 5.20
N ILE A 51 -6.53 0.08 4.00
CA ILE A 51 -6.98 -1.29 3.77
C ILE A 51 -6.10 -1.89 2.68
N MET A 52 -5.34 -2.93 2.99
CA MET A 52 -4.59 -3.70 2.02
C MET A 52 -5.43 -4.88 1.51
N LEU A 53 -5.83 -4.81 0.24
CA LEU A 53 -6.56 -5.88 -0.44
C LEU A 53 -5.59 -6.94 -0.97
N VAL A 54 -5.81 -8.18 -0.58
CA VAL A 54 -5.00 -9.34 -0.96
C VAL A 54 -5.88 -10.33 -1.70
N ASP A 55 -5.46 -10.72 -2.91
CA ASP A 55 -6.21 -11.62 -3.79
C ASP A 55 -6.66 -12.90 -3.08
N GLY A 56 -7.97 -13.17 -3.15
CA GLY A 56 -8.61 -14.36 -2.58
C GLY A 56 -8.55 -14.44 -1.04
N MET A 57 -8.19 -13.37 -0.34
CA MET A 57 -8.11 -13.37 1.12
C MET A 57 -9.10 -12.43 1.79
N ASN A 58 -9.25 -11.20 1.29
CA ASN A 58 -10.12 -10.16 1.83
C ASN A 58 -10.69 -9.23 0.74
N ASP A 59 -10.67 -9.66 -0.51
CA ASP A 59 -11.05 -8.82 -1.67
C ASP A 59 -12.34 -9.29 -2.38
N SER A 60 -13.08 -10.26 -1.79
CA SER A 60 -14.37 -10.66 -2.33
C SER A 60 -15.43 -9.56 -2.19
N PRO A 61 -16.50 -9.56 -3.00
CA PRO A 61 -17.60 -8.60 -2.82
C PRO A 61 -18.21 -8.65 -1.42
N GLU A 62 -18.25 -9.83 -0.82
CA GLU A 62 -18.72 -10.07 0.54
C GLU A 62 -17.81 -9.43 1.58
N ASP A 63 -16.48 -9.54 1.39
CA ASP A 63 -15.49 -8.89 2.25
C ASP A 63 -15.59 -7.37 2.14
N ILE A 64 -15.71 -6.85 0.92
CA ILE A 64 -15.87 -5.41 0.67
C ILE A 64 -17.15 -4.88 1.37
N ALA A 65 -18.25 -5.64 1.31
CA ALA A 65 -19.48 -5.27 2.03
C ALA A 65 -19.27 -5.28 3.55
N ALA A 66 -18.52 -6.24 4.09
CA ALA A 66 -18.20 -6.32 5.51
C ALA A 66 -17.26 -5.18 5.95
N PHE A 67 -16.28 -4.79 5.14
CA PHE A 67 -15.48 -3.57 5.38
C PHE A 67 -16.36 -2.34 5.44
N LYS A 68 -17.30 -2.20 4.50
CA LYS A 68 -18.25 -1.08 4.49
C LYS A 68 -19.12 -1.02 5.76
N GLU A 69 -19.60 -2.16 6.21
CA GLU A 69 -20.36 -2.25 7.46
C GLU A 69 -19.48 -1.86 8.65
N PHE A 70 -18.26 -2.36 8.74
CA PHE A 70 -17.34 -2.01 9.81
C PHE A 70 -16.99 -0.52 9.81
N LEU A 71 -16.65 0.05 8.65
CA LEU A 71 -16.35 1.48 8.50
C LEU A 71 -17.52 2.36 8.95
N GLY A 72 -18.75 1.90 8.76
CA GLY A 72 -19.95 2.57 9.27
C GLY A 72 -20.04 2.63 10.81
N THR A 73 -19.17 1.93 11.55
CA THR A 73 -19.13 1.91 13.02
C THR A 73 -18.01 2.76 13.64
N ILE A 74 -17.20 3.42 12.81
CA ILE A 74 -16.07 4.24 13.25
C ILE A 74 -16.12 5.64 12.60
N ASP A 75 -15.46 6.60 13.26
CA ASP A 75 -15.26 7.94 12.71
C ASP A 75 -13.90 8.00 12.00
N TYR A 76 -13.88 8.43 10.74
CA TYR A 76 -12.66 8.57 9.94
C TYR A 76 -12.81 9.67 8.88
N ASP A 77 -11.68 10.19 8.40
CA ASP A 77 -11.65 11.26 7.38
C ASP A 77 -11.47 10.69 5.97
N ARG A 78 -10.69 9.61 5.82
CA ARG A 78 -10.36 9.02 4.52
C ARG A 78 -10.16 7.51 4.62
N VAL A 79 -10.39 6.83 3.49
CA VAL A 79 -9.98 5.44 3.28
C VAL A 79 -8.98 5.38 2.15
N TYR A 80 -7.86 4.72 2.39
CA TYR A 80 -6.86 4.39 1.38
C TYR A 80 -6.88 2.89 1.12
N LEU A 81 -6.91 2.53 -0.16
CA LEU A 81 -6.85 1.14 -0.60
C LEU A 81 -5.49 0.86 -1.19
N ASN A 82 -4.86 -0.19 -0.72
CA ASN A 82 -3.57 -0.66 -1.16
C ASN A 82 -3.67 -2.13 -1.60
N THR A 83 -2.68 -2.64 -2.31
CA THR A 83 -2.53 -4.05 -2.64
C THR A 83 -1.04 -4.40 -2.65
N PRO A 84 -0.63 -5.66 -2.46
CA PRO A 84 0.77 -6.05 -2.50
C PRO A 84 1.38 -5.83 -3.89
N VAL A 85 2.03 -4.68 -4.09
CA VAL A 85 2.74 -4.33 -5.34
C VAL A 85 4.24 -4.64 -5.28
N ARG A 86 4.75 -4.97 -4.10
CA ARG A 86 6.15 -5.39 -3.88
C ARG A 86 6.20 -6.88 -3.65
N PRO A 87 7.34 -7.55 -3.96
CA PRO A 87 7.48 -8.96 -3.68
C PRO A 87 7.14 -9.26 -2.21
N PRO A 88 6.07 -10.02 -1.94
CA PRO A 88 5.69 -10.31 -0.57
C PRO A 88 6.66 -11.32 0.06
N ALA A 89 6.73 -11.33 1.39
CA ALA A 89 7.52 -12.32 2.13
C ALA A 89 6.98 -13.75 1.95
N GLU A 90 5.70 -13.86 1.63
CA GLU A 90 4.99 -15.14 1.51
C GLU A 90 4.54 -15.37 0.07
N GLY A 91 4.91 -16.51 -0.50
CA GLY A 91 4.65 -16.83 -1.91
C GLY A 91 3.18 -17.05 -2.29
N PHE A 92 2.28 -17.08 -1.32
CA PHE A 92 0.83 -17.18 -1.54
C PHE A 92 0.10 -15.84 -1.52
N VAL A 93 0.79 -14.75 -1.23
CA VAL A 93 0.23 -13.40 -1.24
C VAL A 93 0.33 -12.84 -2.65
N HIS A 94 -0.81 -12.45 -3.23
CA HIS A 94 -0.91 -11.90 -4.58
C HIS A 94 -1.66 -10.57 -4.56
N THR A 95 -1.36 -9.75 -5.56
CA THR A 95 -2.06 -8.49 -5.82
C THR A 95 -3.51 -8.78 -6.19
N SER A 96 -4.46 -8.06 -5.61
CA SER A 96 -5.87 -8.11 -6.01
C SER A 96 -6.05 -7.66 -7.46
N ALA A 97 -7.01 -8.28 -8.13
CA ALA A 97 -7.35 -7.89 -9.50
C ALA A 97 -7.84 -6.43 -9.56
N PRO A 98 -7.49 -5.66 -10.62
CA PRO A 98 -7.90 -4.25 -10.76
C PRO A 98 -9.41 -4.03 -10.57
N GLU A 99 -10.23 -4.94 -11.07
CA GLU A 99 -11.70 -4.87 -10.96
C GLU A 99 -12.19 -4.97 -9.50
N ARG A 100 -11.43 -5.70 -8.64
CA ARG A 100 -11.70 -5.80 -7.20
C ARG A 100 -11.32 -4.52 -6.48
N ILE A 101 -10.18 -3.95 -6.83
CA ILE A 101 -9.71 -2.67 -6.29
C ILE A 101 -10.69 -1.55 -6.68
N ASP A 102 -11.14 -1.52 -7.94
CA ASP A 102 -12.13 -0.55 -8.43
C ASP A 102 -13.48 -0.71 -7.71
N LEU A 103 -13.91 -1.96 -7.47
CA LEU A 103 -15.12 -2.24 -6.71
C LEU A 103 -14.99 -1.70 -5.27
N ALA A 104 -13.89 -2.02 -4.60
CA ALA A 104 -13.63 -1.53 -3.25
C ALA A 104 -13.56 0.00 -3.19
N ALA A 105 -12.86 0.64 -4.13
CA ALA A 105 -12.78 2.10 -4.20
C ALA A 105 -14.15 2.75 -4.29
N ARG A 106 -15.03 2.21 -5.13
CA ARG A 106 -16.38 2.72 -5.32
C ARG A 106 -17.28 2.46 -4.10
N GLU A 107 -17.25 1.24 -3.54
CA GLU A 107 -18.14 0.85 -2.45
C GLU A 107 -17.75 1.46 -1.10
N LEU A 108 -16.44 1.62 -0.84
CA LEU A 108 -15.91 2.18 0.40
C LEU A 108 -15.64 3.69 0.31
N GLY A 109 -15.81 4.31 -0.87
CA GLY A 109 -15.41 5.69 -1.09
C GLY A 109 -13.89 5.90 -0.94
N GLY A 110 -13.12 4.84 -1.16
CA GLY A 110 -11.70 4.81 -0.91
C GLY A 110 -10.87 5.35 -2.09
N ILE A 111 -9.66 5.78 -1.79
CA ILE A 111 -8.65 6.23 -2.74
C ILE A 111 -7.68 5.08 -2.97
N SER A 112 -7.62 4.54 -4.18
CA SER A 112 -6.62 3.52 -4.52
C SER A 112 -5.23 4.16 -4.62
N ILE A 113 -4.29 3.67 -3.80
CA ILE A 113 -2.90 4.16 -3.80
C ILE A 113 -2.21 3.79 -5.11
N ASP A 114 -2.54 2.64 -5.71
CA ASP A 114 -1.97 2.22 -6.99
C ASP A 114 -2.35 3.15 -8.15
N GLN A 115 -3.53 3.78 -8.08
CA GLN A 115 -3.92 4.82 -9.04
C GLN A 115 -3.22 6.16 -8.76
N LEU A 116 -2.75 6.37 -7.54
CA LEU A 116 -1.94 7.53 -7.17
C LEU A 116 -0.44 7.30 -7.38
N THR A 117 -0.02 6.05 -7.52
CA THR A 117 1.38 5.67 -7.72
C THR A 117 1.84 5.74 -9.20
N SER A 118 1.61 6.85 -9.82
CA SER A 118 2.72 7.51 -10.50
C SER A 118 3.56 8.16 -9.38
N GLY A 119 4.25 7.32 -8.58
CA GLY A 119 4.88 7.73 -7.34
C GLY A 119 5.88 8.84 -7.61
N SER A 120 5.59 10.03 -7.17
CA SER A 120 6.57 11.10 -7.12
C SER A 120 7.48 10.87 -5.91
N PHE A 121 8.42 9.95 -6.04
CA PHE A 121 9.56 9.95 -5.13
C PHE A 121 10.30 11.29 -5.30
N PHE A 122 10.61 11.92 -4.19
CA PHE A 122 11.40 13.14 -4.18
C PHE A 122 12.80 12.82 -3.65
N SER A 123 13.81 13.39 -4.28
CA SER A 123 15.20 13.34 -3.80
C SER A 123 15.90 14.66 -4.13
N GLU A 124 16.66 15.19 -3.17
CA GLU A 124 17.52 16.37 -3.35
C GLU A 124 18.83 16.02 -4.06
N VAL A 125 19.11 14.74 -4.27
CA VAL A 125 20.32 14.29 -4.98
C VAL A 125 20.18 14.66 -6.46
N GLU A 126 21.10 15.46 -7.00
CA GLU A 126 21.03 15.97 -8.37
C GLU A 126 21.17 14.86 -9.42
N ASP A 127 22.14 13.96 -9.24
CA ASP A 127 22.34 12.84 -10.16
C ASP A 127 21.15 11.85 -10.06
N PRO A 128 20.42 11.60 -11.15
CA PRO A 128 19.22 10.77 -11.12
C PRO A 128 19.52 9.30 -10.77
N TYR A 129 20.68 8.78 -11.13
CA TYR A 129 21.09 7.41 -10.80
C TYR A 129 21.33 7.25 -9.29
N GLU A 130 22.13 8.15 -8.72
CA GLU A 130 22.41 8.14 -7.27
C GLU A 130 21.15 8.43 -6.45
N ALA A 131 20.24 9.27 -6.98
CA ALA A 131 18.94 9.50 -6.36
C ALA A 131 18.13 8.23 -6.26
N ILE A 132 18.03 7.45 -7.35
CA ILE A 132 17.32 6.16 -7.37
C ILE A 132 17.97 5.16 -6.40
N LEU A 133 19.30 5.04 -6.39
CA LEU A 133 20.02 4.18 -5.45
C LEU A 133 19.73 4.57 -3.99
N SER A 134 19.73 5.87 -3.69
CA SER A 134 19.43 6.38 -2.36
C SER A 134 18.02 6.05 -1.91
N ILE A 135 17.04 6.12 -2.82
CA ILE A 135 15.64 5.77 -2.54
C ILE A 135 15.52 4.26 -2.38
N ALA A 136 16.04 3.47 -3.33
CA ALA A 136 15.92 2.02 -3.38
C ALA A 136 16.54 1.31 -2.15
N ARG A 137 17.57 1.90 -1.53
CA ARG A 137 18.15 1.39 -0.27
C ARG A 137 17.18 1.43 0.90
N ARG A 138 16.20 2.32 0.87
CA ARG A 138 15.21 2.51 1.95
C ARG A 138 13.84 1.99 1.57
N HIS A 139 13.50 2.10 0.29
CA HIS A 139 12.20 1.74 -0.27
C HIS A 139 12.42 1.04 -1.61
N PRO A 140 12.23 -0.28 -1.70
CA PRO A 140 12.28 -0.98 -2.98
C PRO A 140 11.37 -0.28 -3.99
N MET A 141 11.89 -0.03 -5.19
CA MET A 141 11.15 0.64 -6.27
C MET A 141 10.83 -0.39 -7.35
N ASN A 142 9.61 -0.34 -7.90
CA ASN A 142 9.29 -1.06 -9.11
C ASN A 142 9.68 -0.25 -10.36
N GLN A 143 9.67 -0.90 -11.54
CA GLN A 143 10.08 -0.25 -12.79
C GLN A 143 9.25 0.99 -13.15
N PHE A 144 7.94 1.00 -12.83
CA PHE A 144 7.05 2.13 -13.11
C PHE A 144 7.34 3.31 -12.18
N GLU A 145 7.67 3.04 -10.93
CA GLU A 145 8.08 4.07 -9.96
C GLU A 145 9.41 4.71 -10.36
N VAL A 146 10.37 3.92 -10.86
CA VAL A 146 11.64 4.45 -11.38
C VAL A 146 11.38 5.30 -12.62
N GLU A 147 10.54 4.84 -13.54
CA GLU A 147 10.20 5.58 -14.76
C GLU A 147 9.49 6.89 -14.45
N SER A 148 8.48 6.88 -13.59
CA SER A 148 7.76 8.07 -13.13
C SER A 148 8.67 9.07 -12.40
N PHE A 149 9.61 8.58 -11.59
CA PHE A 149 10.62 9.43 -10.94
C PHE A 149 11.52 10.16 -11.94
N LEU A 150 11.96 9.44 -12.99
CA LEU A 150 12.79 10.02 -14.04
C LEU A 150 12.00 11.00 -14.93
N GLU A 151 10.72 10.71 -15.20
CA GLU A 151 9.80 11.62 -15.90
C GLU A 151 9.58 12.92 -15.14
N ALA A 152 9.30 12.83 -13.84
CA ALA A 152 9.11 13.99 -12.98
C ALA A 152 10.34 14.89 -12.91
N ARG A 153 11.54 14.35 -13.24
CA ARG A 153 12.81 15.09 -13.37
C ARG A 153 13.09 15.55 -14.79
N GLU A 154 12.14 15.42 -15.70
CA GLU A 154 12.28 15.83 -17.11
C GLU A 154 13.43 15.13 -17.84
N ILE A 155 13.83 13.91 -17.40
CA ILE A 155 14.88 13.14 -18.05
C ILE A 155 14.37 12.63 -19.41
N PRO A 156 15.10 12.87 -20.53
CA PRO A 156 14.69 12.41 -21.85
C PRO A 156 14.53 10.88 -21.94
N ALA A 157 13.61 10.40 -22.77
CA ALA A 157 13.24 8.98 -22.85
C ALA A 157 14.43 8.05 -23.17
N ASP A 158 15.33 8.46 -24.06
CA ASP A 158 16.56 7.72 -24.40
C ASP A 158 17.51 7.60 -23.21
N GLN A 159 17.63 8.63 -22.40
CA GLN A 159 18.43 8.63 -21.18
C GLN A 159 17.77 7.81 -20.08
N ARG A 160 16.43 7.83 -19.96
CA ARG A 160 15.70 6.99 -19.01
C ARG A 160 15.95 5.51 -19.26
N GLN A 161 15.87 5.08 -20.54
CA GLN A 161 16.14 3.70 -20.91
C GLN A 161 17.58 3.29 -20.56
N ALA A 162 18.55 4.13 -20.86
CA ALA A 162 19.96 3.87 -20.51
C ALA A 162 20.18 3.78 -19.00
N LEU A 163 19.48 4.61 -18.20
CA LEU A 163 19.52 4.55 -16.74
C LEU A 163 18.90 3.26 -16.21
N MET A 164 17.76 2.83 -16.75
CA MET A 164 17.11 1.58 -16.39
C MET A 164 18.00 0.36 -16.67
N GLU A 165 18.65 0.34 -17.83
CA GLU A 165 19.61 -0.73 -18.19
C GLU A 165 20.82 -0.74 -17.24
N ARG A 166 21.35 0.44 -16.90
CA ARG A 166 22.45 0.58 -15.95
C ARG A 166 22.06 0.10 -14.55
N LEU A 167 20.86 0.45 -14.07
CA LEU A 167 20.33 -0.01 -12.78
C LEU A 167 20.21 -1.53 -12.73
N GLY A 168 19.72 -2.15 -13.81
CA GLY A 168 19.60 -3.61 -13.91
C GLY A 168 20.93 -4.37 -13.93
N GLN A 169 22.05 -3.67 -14.21
CA GLN A 169 23.40 -4.24 -14.22
C GLN A 169 24.23 -3.88 -12.98
N ASP A 170 23.70 -3.03 -12.09
CA ASP A 170 24.41 -2.61 -10.90
C ASP A 170 24.50 -3.76 -9.88
N PRO A 171 25.73 -4.14 -9.44
CA PRO A 171 25.92 -5.25 -8.50
C PRO A 171 25.33 -4.98 -7.10
N GLY A 172 24.99 -3.74 -6.78
CA GLY A 172 24.33 -3.34 -5.53
C GLY A 172 22.80 -3.43 -5.60
N ILE A 173 22.23 -3.72 -6.79
CA ILE A 173 20.80 -3.85 -7.01
C ILE A 173 20.42 -5.32 -7.21
N THR A 174 19.41 -5.78 -6.50
CA THR A 174 18.78 -7.07 -6.76
C THR A 174 17.46 -6.84 -7.50
N VAL A 175 17.42 -7.25 -8.78
CA VAL A 175 16.19 -7.23 -9.57
C VAL A 175 15.37 -8.47 -9.24
N VAL A 176 14.18 -8.29 -8.67
CA VAL A 176 13.26 -9.38 -8.36
C VAL A 176 12.14 -9.37 -9.39
N PRO A 177 12.03 -10.42 -10.26
CA PRO A 177 10.89 -10.55 -11.17
C PRO A 177 9.61 -10.73 -10.35
N TYR A 178 8.65 -9.84 -10.54
CA TYR A 178 7.33 -9.96 -9.94
C TYR A 178 6.33 -10.33 -11.04
N LYS A 179 5.62 -11.45 -10.86
CA LYS A 179 4.63 -11.97 -11.83
C LYS A 179 3.24 -11.64 -11.33
#